data_2be44b207d2fe6b995fa731ee4519e1d
#
_entry.id   2be44b207d2fe6b995fa731ee4519e1d
#
_cell.length_a   1.000
_cell.length_b   1.000
_cell.length_c   1.000
_cell.angle_alpha   90.00
_cell.angle_beta   90.00
_cell.angle_gamma   90.00
#
_symmetry.space_group_name_H-M   'P 1'
#
loop_
_entity.id
_entity.type
_entity.pdbx_description
1 polymer ?
#
loop_
_entity_poly.entity_id
_entity_poly.type
_entity_poly.pdbx_seq_one_letter_code
_entity_poly.pdbx_strand_id
1 'polypeptide(L)'
;TQFKNSWWKPTVFRTPNMTNPTPLQQELVQLYSDLEYDIQKAGPICELSGRCCRFDEYGHTLFLSNIESELFFSRPPKQSITEDDNRCPYQEGALCTARENRPLGCRIFFCDPSYQQKASELSEEYLGRLKSLATRYDEPWQYAPLKQMVNQYVRHQHRHDDGSPVSKELLSHES
;
A
#
# COMPACT_ATOMS: atom_id res chain seq x y z
N THR A 1 12.10 10.85 29.42
CA THR A 1 12.68 9.65 28.79
C THR A 1 12.27 9.64 27.33
N GLN A 2 13.17 10.13 26.44
CA GLN A 2 12.94 10.15 24.99
C GLN A 2 13.18 8.76 24.43
N PHE A 3 12.14 8.11 23.93
CA PHE A 3 12.28 6.94 23.07
C PHE A 3 12.83 7.41 21.71
N LYS A 4 14.12 7.16 21.47
CA LYS A 4 14.73 7.29 20.15
C LYS A 4 14.19 6.16 19.27
N ASN A 5 13.19 6.44 18.46
CA ASN A 5 12.71 5.54 17.40
C ASN A 5 13.74 5.47 16.26
N SER A 6 14.80 4.68 16.46
CA SER A 6 15.85 4.45 15.44
C SER A 6 15.49 3.37 14.40
N TRP A 7 14.23 2.94 14.35
CA TRP A 7 13.78 1.84 13.48
C TRP A 7 13.16 2.30 12.14
N TRP A 8 13.07 3.61 11.94
CA TRP A 8 12.48 4.14 10.72
C TRP A 8 13.55 4.33 9.64
N LYS A 9 13.67 3.37 8.73
CA LYS A 9 14.33 3.62 7.45
C LYS A 9 13.28 4.17 6.46
N PRO A 10 13.54 5.32 5.80
CA PRO A 10 12.60 5.83 4.82
C PRO A 10 12.41 4.80 3.70
N THR A 11 11.14 4.49 3.39
CA THR A 11 10.81 3.66 2.24
C THR A 11 11.31 4.36 0.98
N VAL A 12 12.20 3.73 0.25
CA VAL A 12 12.68 4.25 -1.04
C VAL A 12 11.59 3.91 -2.06
N PHE A 13 10.77 4.90 -2.41
CA PHE A 13 9.80 4.76 -3.48
C PHE A 13 10.54 4.79 -4.82
N ARG A 14 10.66 3.65 -5.47
CA ARG A 14 11.17 3.56 -6.83
C ARG A 14 9.99 3.70 -7.80
N THR A 15 10.16 4.44 -8.88
CA THR A 15 9.18 4.42 -9.98
C THR A 15 9.23 3.03 -10.65
N PRO A 16 8.12 2.29 -10.69
CA PRO A 16 8.12 0.95 -11.25
C PRO A 16 8.39 1.01 -12.76
N ASN A 17 9.34 0.21 -13.20
CA ASN A 17 9.53 -0.01 -14.63
C ASN A 17 8.53 -1.07 -15.09
N MET A 18 7.35 -0.64 -15.53
CA MET A 18 6.28 -1.53 -16.00
C MET A 18 6.64 -2.28 -17.29
N THR A 19 7.68 -1.87 -18.00
CA THR A 19 8.15 -2.55 -19.21
C THR A 19 9.04 -3.75 -18.93
N ASN A 20 9.65 -3.81 -17.73
CA ASN A 20 10.48 -4.92 -17.29
C ASN A 20 10.34 -5.14 -15.77
N PRO A 21 9.28 -5.84 -15.32
CA PRO A 21 9.02 -6.04 -13.90
C PRO A 21 10.12 -6.88 -13.24
N THR A 22 10.51 -6.50 -12.02
CA THR A 22 11.45 -7.28 -11.22
C THR A 22 10.88 -8.65 -10.86
N PRO A 23 11.72 -9.64 -10.49
CA PRO A 23 11.22 -10.93 -10.00
C PRO A 23 10.25 -10.80 -8.81
N LEU A 24 10.52 -9.89 -7.87
CA LEU A 24 9.60 -9.57 -6.77
C LEU A 24 8.24 -9.09 -7.27
N GLN A 25 8.23 -8.16 -8.24
CA GLN A 25 6.99 -7.65 -8.80
C GLN A 25 6.20 -8.74 -9.55
N GLN A 26 6.89 -9.64 -10.25
CA GLN A 26 6.25 -10.78 -10.94
C GLN A 26 5.59 -11.73 -9.93
N GLU A 27 6.30 -12.08 -8.84
CA GLU A 27 5.73 -12.92 -7.79
C GLU A 27 4.60 -12.24 -7.02
N LEU A 28 4.68 -10.92 -6.81
CA LEU A 28 3.60 -10.14 -6.20
C LEU A 28 2.34 -10.16 -7.06
N VAL A 29 2.47 -9.98 -8.38
CA VAL A 29 1.34 -10.07 -9.33
C VAL A 29 0.74 -11.48 -9.31
N GLN A 30 1.58 -12.52 -9.26
CA GLN A 30 1.09 -13.90 -9.14
C GLN A 30 0.33 -14.13 -7.82
N LEU A 31 0.85 -13.62 -6.71
CA LEU A 31 0.17 -13.68 -5.41
C LEU A 31 -1.20 -13.01 -5.47
N TYR A 32 -1.32 -11.88 -6.15
CA TYR A 32 -2.61 -11.21 -6.35
C TYR A 32 -3.55 -11.99 -7.27
N SER A 33 -3.03 -12.69 -8.26
CA SER A 33 -3.84 -13.57 -9.11
C SER A 33 -4.43 -14.75 -8.33
N ASP A 34 -3.62 -15.37 -7.45
CA ASP A 34 -4.07 -16.42 -6.57
C ASP A 34 -5.16 -15.91 -5.59
N LEU A 35 -4.92 -14.74 -4.99
CA LEU A 35 -5.90 -14.10 -4.12
C LEU A 35 -7.22 -13.81 -4.83
N GLU A 36 -7.17 -13.28 -6.04
CA GLU A 36 -8.38 -12.97 -6.82
C GLU A 36 -9.20 -14.25 -7.10
N TYR A 37 -8.51 -15.35 -7.41
CA TYR A 37 -9.15 -16.66 -7.56
C TYR A 37 -9.88 -17.10 -6.27
N ASP A 38 -9.22 -16.97 -5.11
CA ASP A 38 -9.81 -17.35 -3.83
C ASP A 38 -10.97 -16.44 -3.42
N ILE A 39 -10.89 -15.14 -3.72
CA ILE A 39 -11.98 -14.19 -3.53
C ILE A 39 -13.17 -14.57 -4.42
N GLN A 40 -12.95 -14.85 -5.70
CA GLN A 40 -14.01 -15.25 -6.64
C GLN A 40 -14.70 -16.53 -6.17
N LYS A 41 -13.93 -17.50 -5.65
CA LYS A 41 -14.47 -18.74 -5.09
C LYS A 41 -15.33 -18.50 -3.85
N ALA A 42 -14.97 -17.52 -3.02
CA ALA A 42 -15.74 -17.11 -1.85
C ALA A 42 -17.01 -16.31 -2.22
N GLY A 43 -17.01 -15.65 -3.38
CA GLY A 43 -18.15 -14.99 -4.00
C GLY A 43 -18.72 -13.78 -3.25
N PRO A 44 -17.89 -12.85 -2.70
CA PRO A 44 -18.43 -11.69 -1.99
C PRO A 44 -19.15 -10.74 -2.93
N ILE A 45 -20.16 -10.07 -2.41
CA ILE A 45 -20.96 -9.09 -3.17
C ILE A 45 -20.31 -7.70 -3.03
N CYS A 46 -19.99 -7.07 -4.17
CA CYS A 46 -19.54 -5.68 -4.23
C CYS A 46 -20.68 -4.78 -4.74
N GLU A 47 -21.19 -3.91 -3.87
CA GLU A 47 -22.27 -2.97 -4.22
C GLU A 47 -21.76 -1.73 -4.99
N LEU A 48 -20.47 -1.62 -5.31
CA LEU A 48 -19.84 -0.45 -5.93
C LEU A 48 -20.15 0.87 -5.20
N SER A 49 -20.31 0.81 -3.89
CA SER A 49 -20.72 1.95 -3.05
C SER A 49 -19.58 2.94 -2.78
N GLY A 50 -18.33 2.58 -3.08
CA GLY A 50 -17.14 3.37 -2.74
C GLY A 50 -16.81 3.42 -1.24
N ARG A 51 -17.48 2.65 -0.38
CA ARG A 51 -17.26 2.61 1.07
C ARG A 51 -15.83 2.21 1.43
N CYS A 52 -15.23 1.29 0.67
CA CYS A 52 -13.85 0.85 0.86
C CYS A 52 -12.81 1.99 0.79
N CYS A 53 -13.15 3.12 0.18
CA CYS A 53 -12.27 4.29 0.04
C CYS A 53 -12.60 5.43 1.03
N ARG A 54 -13.60 5.28 1.90
CA ARG A 54 -14.05 6.27 2.90
C ARG A 54 -13.73 5.78 4.30
N PHE A 55 -12.46 5.85 4.67
CA PHE A 55 -11.92 5.18 5.85
C PHE A 55 -12.59 5.62 7.16
N ASP A 56 -12.65 6.92 7.42
CA ASP A 56 -13.16 7.45 8.68
C ASP A 56 -14.67 7.35 8.78
N GLU A 57 -15.39 7.51 7.66
CA GLU A 57 -16.86 7.41 7.61
C GLU A 57 -17.36 6.02 8.01
N TYR A 58 -16.60 4.98 7.65
CA TYR A 58 -16.96 3.58 7.91
C TYR A 58 -16.08 2.89 8.97
N GLY A 59 -15.19 3.65 9.62
CA GLY A 59 -14.43 3.18 10.78
C GLY A 59 -13.44 2.05 10.48
N HIS A 60 -12.89 1.97 9.27
CA HIS A 60 -11.90 0.96 8.92
C HIS A 60 -10.57 1.57 8.47
N THR A 61 -9.49 0.86 8.67
CA THR A 61 -8.15 1.25 8.24
C THR A 61 -7.63 0.24 7.24
N LEU A 62 -7.31 0.67 6.05
CA LEU A 62 -6.60 -0.15 5.08
C LEU A 62 -5.09 0.06 5.24
N PHE A 63 -4.34 -1.02 5.04
CA PHE A 63 -2.90 -1.05 5.20
C PHE A 63 -2.23 -1.36 3.87
N LEU A 64 -1.00 -0.89 3.73
CA LEU A 64 -0.13 -1.10 2.58
C LEU A 64 1.24 -1.56 3.08
N SER A 65 1.79 -2.62 2.47
CA SER A 65 3.18 -2.99 2.70
C SER A 65 4.13 -2.26 1.76
N ASN A 66 5.38 -2.13 2.17
CA ASN A 66 6.41 -1.50 1.32
C ASN A 66 6.61 -2.25 -0.01
N ILE A 67 6.54 -3.58 -0.02
CA ILE A 67 6.71 -4.37 -1.25
C ILE A 67 5.56 -4.21 -2.24
N GLU A 68 4.37 -3.80 -1.77
CA GLU A 68 3.22 -3.48 -2.60
C GLU A 68 3.27 -2.04 -3.12
N SER A 69 4.03 -1.16 -2.44
CA SER A 69 4.00 0.28 -2.68
C SER A 69 4.42 0.67 -4.10
N GLU A 70 5.43 0.02 -4.66
CA GLU A 70 5.87 0.29 -6.04
C GLU A 70 4.76 0.02 -7.04
N LEU A 71 4.09 -1.13 -6.93
CA LEU A 71 2.98 -1.47 -7.82
C LEU A 71 1.79 -0.53 -7.61
N PHE A 72 1.45 -0.24 -6.35
CA PHE A 72 0.33 0.64 -6.02
C PHE A 72 0.54 2.07 -6.54
N PHE A 73 1.74 2.64 -6.34
CA PHE A 73 2.08 3.99 -6.79
C PHE A 73 2.56 4.05 -8.25
N SER A 74 2.50 2.97 -9.02
CA SER A 74 2.76 3.01 -10.46
C SER A 74 1.80 3.97 -11.20
N ARG A 75 0.63 4.20 -10.63
CA ARG A 75 -0.24 5.33 -10.94
C ARG A 75 -0.22 6.30 -9.76
N PRO A 76 0.47 7.44 -9.84
CA PRO A 76 0.52 8.39 -8.75
C PRO A 76 -0.88 8.92 -8.42
N PRO A 77 -1.20 9.14 -7.13
CA PRO A 77 -2.44 9.79 -6.75
C PRO A 77 -2.47 11.22 -7.28
N LYS A 78 -3.62 11.68 -7.76
CA LYS A 78 -3.80 13.05 -8.28
C LYS A 78 -3.69 14.12 -7.18
N GLN A 79 -3.95 13.74 -5.94
CA GLN A 79 -3.95 14.63 -4.78
C GLN A 79 -3.44 13.90 -3.55
N SER A 80 -2.78 14.63 -2.65
CA SER A 80 -2.39 14.11 -1.34
C SER A 80 -3.61 13.95 -0.43
N ILE A 81 -3.58 12.94 0.44
CA ILE A 81 -4.52 12.86 1.56
C ILE A 81 -4.04 13.85 2.62
N THR A 82 -4.88 14.82 2.98
CA THR A 82 -4.67 15.66 4.15
C THR A 82 -5.22 14.98 5.41
N GLU A 83 -4.87 15.47 6.60
CA GLU A 83 -5.40 14.90 7.85
C GLU A 83 -6.93 15.01 7.93
N ASP A 84 -7.50 16.01 7.29
CA ASP A 84 -8.95 16.26 7.22
C ASP A 84 -9.65 15.47 6.09
N ASP A 85 -8.88 14.74 5.28
CA ASP A 85 -9.42 14.06 4.09
C ASP A 85 -9.80 12.62 4.44
N ASN A 86 -11.11 12.35 4.42
CA ASN A 86 -11.71 11.08 4.81
C ASN A 86 -11.80 10.07 3.64
N ARG A 87 -11.11 10.37 2.54
CA ARG A 87 -11.20 9.58 1.29
C ARG A 87 -9.84 9.15 0.78
N CYS A 88 -9.85 8.00 0.14
CA CYS A 88 -8.68 7.55 -0.63
C CYS A 88 -8.44 8.49 -1.83
N PRO A 89 -7.19 8.93 -2.10
CA PRO A 89 -6.88 9.83 -3.22
C PRO A 89 -7.10 9.17 -4.60
N TYR A 90 -7.30 7.86 -4.63
CA TYR A 90 -7.66 7.13 -5.84
C TYR A 90 -9.17 6.95 -6.03
N GLN A 91 -10.00 7.56 -5.18
CA GLN A 91 -11.44 7.49 -5.33
C GLN A 91 -11.96 8.61 -6.24
N GLU A 92 -12.63 8.24 -7.32
CA GLU A 92 -13.40 9.16 -8.18
C GLU A 92 -14.87 8.71 -8.18
N GLY A 93 -15.75 9.49 -7.55
CA GLY A 93 -17.14 9.08 -7.32
C GLY A 93 -17.22 7.83 -6.45
N ALA A 94 -17.79 6.75 -6.95
CA ALA A 94 -17.86 5.44 -6.31
C ALA A 94 -16.78 4.47 -6.79
N LEU A 95 -15.91 4.89 -7.70
CA LEU A 95 -14.94 4.02 -8.36
C LEU A 95 -13.52 4.25 -7.80
N CYS A 96 -12.72 3.18 -7.84
CA CYS A 96 -11.29 3.22 -7.52
C CYS A 96 -10.46 3.31 -8.81
N THR A 97 -9.67 4.36 -8.99
CA THR A 97 -8.79 4.54 -10.15
C THR A 97 -7.52 3.70 -10.10
N ALA A 98 -7.17 3.15 -8.92
CA ALA A 98 -6.06 2.20 -8.75
C ALA A 98 -6.54 0.73 -8.74
N ARG A 99 -7.69 0.40 -9.35
CA ARG A 99 -8.37 -0.89 -9.19
C ARG A 99 -7.47 -2.11 -9.46
N GLU A 100 -6.65 -2.07 -10.48
CA GLU A 100 -5.75 -3.15 -10.86
C GLU A 100 -4.54 -3.28 -9.94
N ASN A 101 -4.10 -2.14 -9.39
CA ASN A 101 -2.90 -2.04 -8.55
C ASN A 101 -3.23 -1.96 -7.05
N ARG A 102 -4.47 -2.27 -6.66
CA ARG A 102 -4.89 -2.25 -5.25
C ARG A 102 -4.00 -3.14 -4.39
N PRO A 103 -3.60 -2.69 -3.20
CA PRO A 103 -2.89 -3.53 -2.25
C PRO A 103 -3.82 -4.60 -1.65
N LEU A 104 -3.24 -5.57 -0.94
CA LEU A 104 -3.91 -6.69 -0.33
C LEU A 104 -5.19 -6.28 0.43
N GLY A 105 -5.08 -5.32 1.34
CA GLY A 105 -6.21 -4.86 2.15
C GLY A 105 -7.38 -4.34 1.31
N CYS A 106 -7.07 -3.60 0.22
CA CYS A 106 -8.10 -3.09 -0.68
C CYS A 106 -8.74 -4.17 -1.58
N ARG A 107 -8.02 -5.28 -1.84
CA ARG A 107 -8.54 -6.41 -2.63
C ARG A 107 -9.50 -7.26 -1.82
N ILE A 108 -9.16 -7.53 -0.56
CA ILE A 108 -9.93 -8.40 0.33
C ILE A 108 -11.17 -7.70 0.89
N PHE A 109 -11.15 -6.37 0.99
CA PHE A 109 -12.24 -5.64 1.61
C PHE A 109 -13.51 -5.61 0.74
N PHE A 110 -14.59 -6.18 1.26
CA PHE A 110 -15.94 -6.10 0.72
C PHE A 110 -16.91 -5.68 1.82
N CYS A 111 -17.95 -4.92 1.47
CA CYS A 111 -18.99 -4.49 2.41
C CYS A 111 -20.02 -5.61 2.73
N ASP A 112 -19.76 -6.83 2.32
CA ASP A 112 -20.62 -8.00 2.50
C ASP A 112 -20.43 -8.58 3.90
N PRO A 113 -21.45 -8.54 4.80
CA PRO A 113 -21.33 -9.10 6.14
C PRO A 113 -21.10 -10.61 6.16
N SER A 114 -21.61 -11.35 5.16
CA SER A 114 -21.44 -12.80 5.08
C SER A 114 -20.03 -13.24 4.73
N TYR A 115 -19.24 -12.33 4.16
CA TYR A 115 -17.86 -12.58 3.74
C TYR A 115 -16.81 -12.27 4.83
N GLN A 116 -17.18 -11.61 5.94
CA GLN A 116 -16.20 -11.08 6.91
C GLN A 116 -15.27 -12.13 7.52
N GLN A 117 -15.79 -13.32 7.85
CA GLN A 117 -14.95 -14.41 8.35
C GLN A 117 -13.93 -14.85 7.28
N LYS A 118 -14.38 -15.04 6.05
CA LYS A 118 -13.50 -15.44 4.94
C LYS A 118 -12.49 -14.35 4.60
N ALA A 119 -12.88 -13.08 4.69
CA ALA A 119 -11.97 -11.94 4.54
C ALA A 119 -10.82 -11.99 5.57
N SER A 120 -11.12 -12.32 6.83
CA SER A 120 -10.11 -12.45 7.88
C SER A 120 -9.15 -13.60 7.59
N GLU A 121 -9.65 -14.77 7.20
CA GLU A 121 -8.83 -15.94 6.85
C GLU A 121 -7.88 -15.62 5.67
N LEU A 122 -8.41 -15.02 4.60
CA LEU A 122 -7.61 -14.62 3.44
C LEU A 122 -6.60 -13.53 3.81
N SER A 123 -6.96 -12.58 4.68
CA SER A 123 -6.04 -11.54 5.14
C SER A 123 -4.84 -12.13 5.88
N GLU A 124 -5.05 -13.08 6.79
CA GLU A 124 -3.96 -13.74 7.53
C GLU A 124 -3.07 -14.55 6.60
N GLU A 125 -3.65 -15.38 5.75
CA GLU A 125 -2.93 -16.21 4.80
C GLU A 125 -2.07 -15.38 3.84
N TYR A 126 -2.67 -14.42 3.16
CA TYR A 126 -1.98 -13.65 2.13
C TYR A 126 -1.02 -12.60 2.71
N LEU A 127 -1.27 -12.09 3.92
CA LEU A 127 -0.29 -11.28 4.65
C LEU A 127 0.95 -12.10 5.03
N GLY A 128 0.78 -13.36 5.42
CA GLY A 128 1.87 -14.30 5.64
C GLY A 128 2.68 -14.55 4.36
N ARG A 129 2.03 -14.72 3.22
CA ARG A 129 2.68 -14.86 1.90
C ARG A 129 3.44 -13.60 1.50
N LEU A 130 2.91 -12.40 1.71
CA LEU A 130 3.61 -11.13 1.49
C LEU A 130 4.86 -11.00 2.35
N LYS A 131 4.79 -11.34 3.64
CA LYS A 131 5.97 -11.35 4.54
C LYS A 131 7.04 -12.32 4.07
N SER A 132 6.64 -13.52 3.65
CA SER A 132 7.54 -14.52 3.11
C SER A 132 8.22 -14.05 1.82
N LEU A 133 7.48 -13.32 0.98
CA LEU A 133 7.99 -12.71 -0.23
C LEU A 133 9.04 -11.64 0.10
N ALA A 134 8.76 -10.73 1.04
CA ALA A 134 9.72 -9.73 1.51
C ALA A 134 11.02 -10.38 2.02
N THR A 135 10.90 -11.42 2.84
CA THR A 135 12.06 -12.17 3.37
C THR A 135 12.88 -12.81 2.25
N ARG A 136 12.25 -13.39 1.24
CA ARG A 136 12.93 -14.05 0.12
C ARG A 136 13.78 -13.10 -0.71
N TYR A 137 13.33 -11.84 -0.83
CA TYR A 137 14.01 -10.81 -1.60
C TYR A 137 14.85 -9.85 -0.75
N ASP A 138 15.07 -10.20 0.53
CA ASP A 138 15.83 -9.38 1.50
C ASP A 138 15.28 -7.93 1.62
N GLU A 139 13.96 -7.78 1.46
CA GLU A 139 13.30 -6.50 1.63
C GLU A 139 12.88 -6.30 3.08
N PRO A 140 13.23 -5.17 3.71
CA PRO A 140 12.81 -4.88 5.07
C PRO A 140 11.28 -4.79 5.10
N TRP A 141 10.66 -5.51 6.06
CA TRP A 141 9.20 -5.52 6.17
C TRP A 141 8.68 -4.26 6.83
N GLN A 142 7.82 -3.54 6.12
CA GLN A 142 7.05 -2.41 6.64
C GLN A 142 5.58 -2.58 6.24
N TYR A 143 4.67 -2.36 7.19
CA TYR A 143 3.24 -2.43 7.00
C TYR A 143 2.58 -1.28 7.75
N ALA A 144 1.98 -0.34 7.04
CA ALA A 144 1.48 0.90 7.60
C ALA A 144 0.11 1.27 7.01
N PRO A 145 -0.68 2.12 7.70
CA PRO A 145 -1.90 2.65 7.15
C PRO A 145 -1.70 3.26 5.76
N LEU A 146 -2.62 2.96 4.85
CA LEU A 146 -2.57 3.44 3.46
C LEU A 146 -2.45 4.96 3.39
N LYS A 147 -3.23 5.69 4.20
CA LYS A 147 -3.17 7.15 4.33
C LYS A 147 -1.75 7.65 4.62
N GLN A 148 -1.05 7.00 5.57
CA GLN A 148 0.32 7.34 5.92
C GLN A 148 1.30 7.10 4.76
N MET A 149 1.19 5.96 4.08
CA MET A 149 2.05 5.61 2.94
C MET A 149 1.84 6.55 1.75
N VAL A 150 0.60 6.91 1.45
CA VAL A 150 0.27 7.90 0.40
C VAL A 150 0.89 9.26 0.72
N ASN A 151 0.75 9.75 1.95
CA ASN A 151 1.32 11.03 2.36
C ASN A 151 2.85 11.04 2.28
N GLN A 152 3.51 9.91 2.61
CA GLN A 152 4.96 9.78 2.45
C GLN A 152 5.37 9.82 0.99
N TYR A 153 4.65 9.08 0.13
CA TYR A 153 4.89 9.06 -1.30
C TYR A 153 4.79 10.47 -1.90
N VAL A 154 3.72 11.19 -1.62
CA VAL A 154 3.51 12.55 -2.15
C VAL A 154 4.60 13.51 -1.68
N ARG A 155 4.97 13.49 -0.39
CA ARG A 155 6.08 14.31 0.13
C ARG A 155 7.43 13.98 -0.52
N HIS A 156 7.66 12.72 -0.87
CA HIS A 156 8.87 12.30 -1.57
C HIS A 156 8.91 12.86 -2.99
N GLN A 157 7.79 12.83 -3.72
CA GLN A 157 7.71 13.38 -5.07
C GLN A 157 8.00 14.89 -5.08
N HIS A 158 7.38 15.67 -4.20
CA HIS A 158 7.62 17.12 -4.12
C HIS A 158 9.08 17.50 -3.85
N ARG A 159 9.82 16.69 -3.07
CA ARG A 159 11.25 16.94 -2.82
C ARG A 159 12.12 16.72 -4.05
N HIS A 160 11.73 15.85 -4.97
CA HIS A 160 12.45 15.61 -6.22
C HIS A 160 12.15 16.67 -7.27
N ASP A 161 10.95 17.23 -7.27
CA ASP A 161 10.55 18.29 -8.20
C ASP A 161 11.18 19.64 -7.84
N ASP A 162 11.44 19.91 -6.56
CA ASP A 162 12.04 21.17 -6.08
C ASP A 162 13.57 21.25 -6.23
N GLY A 163 14.23 20.24 -6.80
CA GLY A 163 15.67 20.26 -7.06
C GLY A 163 16.56 20.42 -5.82
N SER A 164 16.05 20.28 -4.61
CA SER A 164 16.83 20.39 -3.38
C SER A 164 17.75 19.20 -3.22
N PRO A 165 19.09 19.41 -3.13
CA PRO A 165 20.03 18.32 -2.93
C PRO A 165 19.76 17.67 -1.58
N VAL A 166 19.65 16.34 -1.58
CA VAL A 166 19.64 15.54 -0.34
C VAL A 166 20.90 15.90 0.42
N SER A 167 20.75 16.61 1.54
CA SER A 167 21.87 17.00 2.41
C SER A 167 22.65 15.76 2.83
N LYS A 168 23.86 15.62 2.30
CA LYS A 168 24.91 14.69 2.73
C LYS A 168 25.53 15.18 4.04
N GLU A 169 24.74 15.52 5.03
CA GLU A 169 25.23 15.90 6.35
C GLU A 169 24.81 14.86 7.36
N LEU A 170 25.60 13.78 7.46
CA LEU A 170 25.67 12.93 8.68
C LEU A 170 26.80 11.87 8.53
N LEU A 171 27.94 12.24 7.95
CA LEU A 171 29.14 11.40 7.98
C LEU A 171 30.39 12.27 8.15
N SER A 172 30.48 13.02 9.25
CA SER A 172 31.76 13.54 9.72
C SER A 172 31.65 14.01 11.16
N HIS A 173 31.79 13.10 12.10
CA HIS A 173 32.34 13.37 13.43
C HIS A 173 32.69 12.02 14.06
N GLU A 174 33.89 11.53 13.70
CA GLU A 174 34.72 10.74 14.58
C GLU A 174 36.17 11.13 14.32
N SER A 175 36.70 11.88 15.24
CA SER A 175 38.13 11.96 15.55
C SER A 175 38.25 12.24 17.02
#